data_5146a6b0b9bb81001af17ed12a5b5ea5
#
_entry.id   5146a6b0b9bb81001af17ed12a5b5ea5
#
_cell.length_a   1.000
_cell.length_b   1.000
_cell.length_c   1.000
_cell.angle_alpha   90.00
_cell.angle_beta   90.00
_cell.angle_gamma   90.00
#
_symmetry.space_group_name_H-M   'P 1'
#
loop_
_entity.id
_entity.type
_entity.pdbx_description
1 polymer ?
#
loop_
_entity_poly.entity_id
_entity_poly.type
_entity_poly.pdbx_seq_one_letter_code
_entity_poly.pdbx_strand_id
1 'polypeptide(L)'
;MSMTDPIADLLTRIRNAQMARFETVELPFSNTKVEIVKILEEEGYIFGHSVNHTQPFATLTVHLKYQSSQEPIIRCLKRVSKPGRRVYTRKDDIPLVLGGLGINILSTSSGVLTGKKAREKGVGGEILCEVY
;
A
#
# COMPACT_ATOMS: atom_id res chain seq x y z
N MET A 1 19.31 11.96 -14.18
CA MET A 1 19.02 11.30 -12.90
C MET A 1 17.57 10.86 -12.87
N SER A 2 17.36 9.60 -12.61
CA SER A 2 16.00 9.07 -12.54
C SER A 2 15.35 9.42 -11.20
N MET A 3 14.08 9.75 -11.23
CA MET A 3 13.32 9.90 -10.00
C MET A 3 13.04 8.53 -9.41
N THR A 4 13.11 8.44 -8.09
CA THR A 4 12.80 7.21 -7.38
C THR A 4 11.40 7.30 -6.78
N ASP A 5 10.67 6.19 -6.81
CA ASP A 5 9.36 6.08 -6.21
C ASP A 5 9.32 4.80 -5.37
N PRO A 6 9.68 4.90 -4.07
CA PRO A 6 9.70 3.73 -3.21
C PRO A 6 8.34 3.06 -3.06
N ILE A 7 7.26 3.84 -3.14
CA ILE A 7 5.91 3.28 -3.04
C ILE A 7 5.59 2.46 -4.29
N ALA A 8 5.91 2.97 -5.48
CA ALA A 8 5.73 2.22 -6.71
C ALA A 8 6.56 0.94 -6.69
N ASP A 9 7.78 1.00 -6.16
CA ASP A 9 8.64 -0.18 -6.02
C ASP A 9 7.99 -1.22 -5.10
N LEU A 10 7.44 -0.80 -3.97
CA LEU A 10 6.72 -1.68 -3.05
C LEU A 10 5.58 -2.40 -3.78
N LEU A 11 4.73 -1.63 -4.47
CA LEU A 11 3.57 -2.20 -5.17
C LEU A 11 3.99 -3.16 -6.27
N THR A 12 5.04 -2.81 -7.01
CA THR A 12 5.56 -3.66 -8.08
C THR A 12 6.14 -4.96 -7.54
N ARG A 13 6.89 -4.91 -6.44
CA ARG A 13 7.45 -6.11 -5.82
C ARG A 13 6.37 -7.05 -5.31
N ILE A 14 5.32 -6.50 -4.69
CA ILE A 14 4.18 -7.31 -4.24
C ILE A 14 3.48 -7.93 -5.44
N ARG A 15 3.22 -7.15 -6.48
CA ARG A 15 2.55 -7.62 -7.70
C ARG A 15 3.33 -8.75 -8.36
N ASN A 16 4.64 -8.58 -8.53
CA ASN A 16 5.49 -9.59 -9.15
C ASN A 16 5.58 -10.86 -8.30
N ALA A 17 5.69 -10.72 -6.98
CA ALA A 17 5.73 -11.87 -6.08
C ALA A 17 4.43 -12.67 -6.13
N GLN A 18 3.28 -11.99 -6.24
CA GLN A 18 1.98 -12.65 -6.39
C GLN A 18 1.88 -13.41 -7.70
N MET A 19 2.38 -12.83 -8.80
CA MET A 19 2.38 -13.51 -10.10
C MET A 19 3.22 -14.78 -10.06
N ALA A 20 4.32 -14.77 -9.31
CA ALA A 20 5.20 -15.92 -9.14
C ALA A 20 4.72 -16.88 -8.04
N ARG A 21 3.63 -16.54 -7.33
CA ARG A 21 3.09 -17.33 -6.22
C ARG A 21 4.07 -17.50 -5.08
N PHE A 22 4.90 -16.49 -4.81
CA PHE A 22 5.79 -16.49 -3.66
C PHE A 22 5.00 -16.27 -2.38
N GLU A 23 5.42 -16.88 -1.27
CA GLU A 23 4.79 -16.68 0.03
C GLU A 23 5.18 -15.35 0.65
N THR A 24 6.40 -14.89 0.41
CA THR A 24 6.93 -13.67 0.98
C THR A 24 7.66 -12.84 -0.06
N VAL A 25 7.79 -11.55 0.23
CA VAL A 25 8.65 -10.66 -0.53
C VAL A 25 9.41 -9.76 0.44
N GLU A 26 10.70 -9.59 0.19
CA GLU A 26 11.55 -8.73 1.00
C GLU A 26 11.91 -7.46 0.24
N LEU A 27 11.99 -6.37 0.98
CA LEU A 27 12.38 -5.08 0.39
C LEU A 27 13.04 -4.20 1.46
N PRO A 28 13.77 -3.16 1.04
CA PRO A 28 14.36 -2.23 1.99
C PRO A 28 13.27 -1.56 2.83
N PHE A 29 13.56 -1.40 4.12
CA PHE A 29 12.65 -0.77 5.06
C PHE A 29 12.50 0.72 4.79
N SER A 30 11.27 1.24 4.99
CA SER A 30 11.03 2.65 5.21
C SER A 30 9.73 2.81 6.01
N ASN A 31 9.61 3.92 6.73
CA ASN A 31 8.43 4.14 7.57
C ASN A 31 7.15 4.19 6.73
N THR A 32 7.19 4.85 5.57
CA THR A 32 6.03 4.96 4.68
C THR A 32 5.60 3.59 4.17
N LYS A 33 6.55 2.75 3.77
CA LYS A 33 6.25 1.40 3.29
C LYS A 33 5.59 0.57 4.38
N VAL A 34 6.09 0.66 5.61
CA VAL A 34 5.51 -0.07 6.75
C VAL A 34 4.09 0.39 7.02
N GLU A 35 3.82 1.70 6.96
CA GLU A 35 2.48 2.22 7.19
C GLU A 35 1.49 1.70 6.14
N ILE A 36 1.91 1.65 4.87
CA ILE A 36 1.08 1.10 3.80
C ILE A 36 0.83 -0.39 4.04
N VAL A 37 1.87 -1.15 4.37
CA VAL A 37 1.77 -2.59 4.60
C VAL A 37 0.87 -2.90 5.79
N LYS A 38 0.94 -2.11 6.86
CA LYS A 38 0.03 -2.27 8.01
C LYS A 38 -1.43 -2.12 7.59
N ILE A 39 -1.73 -1.16 6.72
CA ILE A 39 -3.09 -0.96 6.21
C ILE A 39 -3.53 -2.16 5.38
N LEU A 40 -2.66 -2.67 4.51
CA LEU A 40 -2.98 -3.86 3.72
C LEU A 40 -3.28 -5.06 4.60
N GLU A 41 -2.54 -5.21 5.69
CA GLU A 41 -2.77 -6.29 6.65
C GLU A 41 -4.10 -6.11 7.39
N GLU A 42 -4.37 -4.91 7.90
CA GLU A 42 -5.62 -4.60 8.60
C GLU A 42 -6.85 -4.81 7.73
N GLU A 43 -6.73 -4.50 6.44
CA GLU A 43 -7.83 -4.65 5.48
C GLU A 43 -7.92 -6.07 4.91
N GLY A 44 -7.04 -6.97 5.32
CA GLY A 44 -7.12 -8.37 4.94
C GLY A 44 -6.54 -8.70 3.57
N TYR A 45 -5.75 -7.80 2.98
CA TYR A 45 -5.16 -8.03 1.67
C TYR A 45 -3.88 -8.85 1.72
N ILE A 46 -3.16 -8.82 2.83
CA ILE A 46 -1.97 -9.62 3.04
C ILE A 46 -2.08 -10.36 4.37
N PHE A 47 -1.26 -11.40 4.52
CA PHE A 47 -1.27 -12.22 5.73
C PHE A 47 -0.62 -11.49 6.92
N GLY A 48 0.50 -10.81 6.67
CA GLY A 48 1.21 -10.10 7.70
C GLY A 48 2.50 -9.49 7.19
N HIS A 49 3.28 -8.93 8.11
CA HIS A 49 4.57 -8.35 7.79
C HIS A 49 5.49 -8.46 9.00
N SER A 50 6.78 -8.32 8.74
CA SER A 50 7.79 -8.23 9.81
C SER A 50 8.89 -7.26 9.37
N VAL A 51 9.55 -6.66 10.36
CA VAL A 51 10.68 -5.76 10.13
C VAL A 51 11.90 -6.34 10.81
N ASN A 52 12.99 -6.46 10.06
CA ASN A 52 14.26 -6.93 10.58
C ASN A 52 15.25 -5.77 10.58
N HIS A 53 15.74 -5.39 11.78
CA HIS A 53 16.67 -4.28 11.95
C HIS A 53 18.13 -4.72 11.95
N THR A 54 18.44 -5.85 11.31
CA THR A 54 19.82 -6.36 11.23
C THR A 54 20.67 -5.43 10.37
N GLN A 55 21.88 -5.12 10.91
CA GLN A 55 22.84 -4.31 10.17
C GLN A 55 23.28 -5.03 8.89
N PRO A 56 23.65 -4.29 7.81
CA PRO A 56 23.74 -2.82 7.78
C PRO A 56 22.43 -2.11 7.42
N PHE A 57 21.40 -2.83 6.95
CA PHE A 57 20.15 -2.21 6.52
C PHE A 57 18.95 -2.95 7.10
N ALA A 58 17.95 -2.18 7.52
CA ALA A 58 16.67 -2.77 7.92
C ALA A 58 15.92 -3.30 6.70
N THR A 59 15.22 -4.40 6.87
CA THR A 59 14.48 -5.08 5.82
C THR A 59 13.02 -5.25 6.24
N LEU A 60 12.12 -5.00 5.30
CA LEU A 60 10.69 -5.25 5.48
C LEU A 60 10.33 -6.52 4.72
N THR A 61 9.71 -7.47 5.42
CA THR A 61 9.21 -8.72 4.81
C THR A 61 7.69 -8.69 4.82
N VAL A 62 7.09 -8.90 3.65
CA VAL A 62 5.63 -8.95 3.50
C VAL A 62 5.23 -10.39 3.25
N HIS A 63 4.30 -10.90 4.06
CA HIS A 63 3.75 -12.24 3.92
C HIS A 63 2.47 -12.16 3.12
N LEU A 64 2.50 -12.70 1.91
CA LEU A 64 1.41 -12.61 0.96
C LEU A 64 0.27 -13.58 1.29
N LYS A 65 -0.92 -13.28 0.77
CA LYS A 65 -2.12 -14.04 1.07
C LYS A 65 -2.79 -14.48 -0.22
N TYR A 66 -3.18 -15.74 -0.26
CA TYR A 66 -3.84 -16.33 -1.43
C TYR A 66 -5.14 -16.98 -1.01
N GLN A 67 -6.06 -17.12 -1.96
CA GLN A 67 -7.27 -17.88 -1.77
C GLN A 67 -6.93 -19.39 -1.82
N SER A 68 -7.87 -20.23 -1.39
CA SER A 68 -7.68 -21.68 -1.47
C SER A 68 -7.42 -22.16 -2.91
N SER A 69 -7.89 -21.41 -3.90
CA SER A 69 -7.65 -21.68 -5.33
C SER A 69 -6.27 -21.25 -5.81
N GLN A 70 -5.41 -20.72 -4.92
CA GLN A 70 -4.10 -20.16 -5.22
C GLN A 70 -4.15 -18.81 -5.94
N GLU A 71 -5.32 -18.23 -6.08
CA GLU A 71 -5.45 -16.88 -6.63
C GLU A 71 -5.08 -15.84 -5.58
N PRO A 72 -4.36 -14.77 -5.95
CA PRO A 72 -4.05 -13.69 -5.01
C PRO A 72 -5.32 -13.03 -4.48
N ILE A 73 -5.27 -12.62 -3.22
CA ILE A 73 -6.36 -11.82 -2.63
C ILE A 73 -6.38 -10.44 -3.28
N ILE A 74 -5.21 -9.83 -3.48
CA ILE A 74 -5.11 -8.53 -4.14
C ILE A 74 -5.26 -8.73 -5.64
N ARG A 75 -6.24 -8.06 -6.23
CA ARG A 75 -6.48 -8.10 -7.68
C ARG A 75 -5.84 -6.92 -8.39
N CYS A 76 -5.77 -5.78 -7.72
CA CYS A 76 -5.20 -4.57 -8.30
C CYS A 76 -4.43 -3.78 -7.24
N LEU A 77 -3.21 -3.39 -7.59
CA LEU A 77 -2.39 -2.46 -6.83
C LEU A 77 -1.99 -1.36 -7.79
N LYS A 78 -2.58 -0.18 -7.63
CA LYS A 78 -2.35 0.93 -8.57
C LYS A 78 -1.77 2.13 -7.85
N ARG A 79 -0.60 2.59 -8.31
CA ARG A 79 -0.01 3.84 -7.86
C ARG A 79 -0.83 5.00 -8.44
N VAL A 80 -1.30 5.90 -7.60
CA VAL A 80 -2.09 7.06 -8.03
C VAL A 80 -1.22 8.30 -8.11
N SER A 81 -0.73 8.79 -6.97
CA SER A 81 0.18 9.92 -6.92
C SER A 81 1.59 9.47 -7.29
N LYS A 82 2.31 10.26 -8.08
CA LYS A 82 3.66 9.94 -8.55
C LYS A 82 4.56 11.15 -8.34
N PRO A 83 5.89 10.95 -8.24
CA PRO A 83 6.81 12.08 -8.03
C PRO A 83 6.65 13.21 -9.04
N GLY A 84 6.39 12.90 -10.31
CA GLY A 84 6.16 13.88 -11.34
C GLY A 84 4.72 14.35 -11.49
N ARG A 85 3.80 13.77 -10.76
CA ARG A 85 2.38 14.08 -10.86
C ARG A 85 1.67 13.73 -9.56
N ARG A 86 1.68 14.64 -8.60
CA ARG A 86 1.03 14.44 -7.31
C ARG A 86 -0.48 14.58 -7.45
N VAL A 87 -1.22 13.74 -6.74
CA VAL A 87 -2.69 13.73 -6.74
C VAL A 87 -3.18 13.91 -5.31
N TYR A 88 -3.94 14.98 -5.08
CA TYR A 88 -4.47 15.33 -3.77
C TYR A 88 -5.98 15.30 -3.79
N THR A 89 -6.58 15.10 -2.64
CA THR A 89 -8.04 15.17 -2.47
C THR A 89 -8.40 15.92 -1.20
N ARG A 90 -9.55 16.59 -1.24
CA ARG A 90 -10.12 17.23 -0.07
C ARG A 90 -10.93 16.20 0.71
N LYS A 91 -11.17 16.48 2.00
CA LYS A 91 -11.93 15.58 2.88
C LYS A 91 -13.31 15.19 2.34
N ASP A 92 -13.95 16.11 1.61
CA ASP A 92 -15.30 15.89 1.09
C ASP A 92 -15.33 15.23 -0.29
N ASP A 93 -14.17 15.14 -0.94
CA ASP A 93 -14.05 14.67 -2.31
C ASP A 93 -13.25 13.36 -2.42
N ILE A 94 -13.02 12.66 -1.32
CA ILE A 94 -12.24 11.42 -1.33
C ILE A 94 -12.99 10.39 -2.18
N PRO A 95 -12.37 9.91 -3.29
CA PRO A 95 -13.07 8.99 -4.18
C PRO A 95 -13.23 7.61 -3.55
N LEU A 96 -14.26 6.89 -3.99
CA LEU A 96 -14.44 5.50 -3.63
C LEU A 96 -13.75 4.62 -4.68
N VAL A 97 -13.19 3.50 -4.23
CA VAL A 97 -12.60 2.50 -5.11
C VAL A 97 -13.60 1.36 -5.27
N LEU A 98 -14.02 1.08 -6.51
CA LEU A 98 -15.05 0.08 -6.80
C LEU A 98 -16.29 0.23 -5.92
N GLY A 99 -16.80 1.48 -5.80
CA GLY A 99 -17.99 1.73 -5.02
C GLY A 99 -17.87 1.44 -3.53
N GLY A 100 -16.64 1.39 -3.01
CA GLY A 100 -16.36 1.11 -1.60
C GLY A 100 -15.90 -0.32 -1.34
N LEU A 101 -15.82 -1.17 -2.36
CA LEU A 101 -15.33 -2.55 -2.20
C LEU A 101 -13.81 -2.61 -2.09
N GLY A 102 -13.11 -1.65 -2.70
CA GLY A 102 -11.66 -1.51 -2.57
C GLY A 102 -11.32 -0.39 -1.61
N ILE A 103 -10.01 -0.10 -1.50
CA ILE A 103 -9.52 0.99 -0.66
C ILE A 103 -8.58 1.87 -1.44
N ASN A 104 -8.50 3.13 -1.05
CA ASN A 104 -7.36 3.97 -1.38
C ASN A 104 -6.59 4.26 -0.08
N ILE A 105 -5.31 4.55 -0.23
CA ILE A 105 -4.43 4.84 0.89
C ILE A 105 -3.92 6.27 0.69
N LEU A 106 -4.13 7.11 1.70
CA LEU A 106 -3.81 8.53 1.65
C LEU A 106 -2.71 8.87 2.65
N SER A 107 -1.85 9.81 2.27
CA SER A 107 -0.94 10.46 3.20
C SER A 107 -1.61 11.75 3.66
N THR A 108 -1.91 11.85 4.94
CA THR A 108 -2.65 12.97 5.53
C THR A 108 -1.85 13.61 6.66
N SER A 109 -2.34 14.73 7.16
CA SER A 109 -1.75 15.37 8.34
C SER A 109 -1.86 14.49 9.60
N SER A 110 -2.79 13.52 9.59
CA SER A 110 -2.98 12.55 10.68
C SER A 110 -2.28 11.22 10.41
N GLY A 111 -1.38 11.17 9.44
CA GLY A 111 -0.63 9.99 9.06
C GLY A 111 -1.17 9.31 7.81
N VAL A 112 -0.70 8.10 7.56
CA VAL A 112 -1.15 7.31 6.42
C VAL A 112 -2.43 6.58 6.81
N LEU A 113 -3.50 6.84 6.07
CA LEU A 113 -4.85 6.35 6.38
C LEU A 113 -5.53 5.81 5.13
N THR A 114 -6.53 4.93 5.33
CA THR A 114 -7.45 4.61 4.24
C THR A 114 -8.35 5.82 3.98
N GLY A 115 -8.92 5.89 2.77
CA GLY A 115 -9.87 6.94 2.43
C GLY A 115 -11.06 6.98 3.39
N LYS A 116 -11.51 5.81 3.84
CA LYS A 116 -12.61 5.71 4.80
C LYS A 116 -12.25 6.37 6.14
N LYS A 117 -11.08 6.05 6.67
CA LYS A 117 -10.62 6.63 7.94
C LYS A 117 -10.34 8.12 7.81
N ALA A 118 -9.78 8.55 6.67
CA ALA A 118 -9.55 9.97 6.41
C ALA A 118 -10.87 10.74 6.39
N ARG A 119 -11.89 10.18 5.77
CA ARG A 119 -13.22 10.78 5.74
C ARG A 119 -13.82 10.87 7.14
N GLU A 120 -13.69 9.82 7.93
CA GLU A 120 -14.18 9.80 9.31
C GLU A 120 -13.49 10.85 10.18
N LYS A 121 -12.18 11.06 9.95
CA LYS A 121 -11.41 12.08 10.68
C LYS A 121 -11.58 13.49 10.11
N GLY A 122 -12.22 13.62 8.96
CA GLY A 122 -12.43 14.91 8.32
C GLY A 122 -11.15 15.51 7.77
N VAL A 123 -10.24 14.69 7.23
CA VAL A 123 -8.98 15.14 6.62
C VAL A 123 -8.86 14.66 5.20
N GLY A 124 -8.29 15.50 4.34
CA GLY A 124 -7.87 15.10 3.00
C GLY A 124 -6.38 14.85 2.96
N GLY A 125 -5.84 14.60 1.79
CA GLY A 125 -4.40 14.40 1.64
C GLY A 125 -4.03 13.93 0.25
N GLU A 126 -2.82 13.37 0.15
CA GLU A 126 -2.29 12.82 -1.09
C GLU A 126 -2.76 11.38 -1.24
N ILE A 127 -3.35 11.07 -2.39
CA ILE A 127 -3.78 9.69 -2.68
C ILE A 127 -2.57 8.93 -3.18
N LEU A 128 -2.05 8.03 -2.34
CA LEU A 128 -0.84 7.28 -2.67
C LEU A 128 -1.13 6.15 -3.65
N CYS A 129 -2.15 5.34 -3.38
CA CYS A 129 -2.46 4.19 -4.21
C CYS A 129 -3.90 3.73 -4.00
N GLU A 130 -4.34 2.84 -4.90
CA GLU A 130 -5.63 2.16 -4.83
C GLU A 130 -5.39 0.66 -4.79
N VAL A 131 -6.21 -0.06 -4.03
CA VAL A 131 -6.11 -1.51 -3.86
C VAL A 131 -7.51 -2.12 -3.91
N TYR A 132 -7.62 -3.21 -4.66
CA TYR A 132 -8.83 -4.03 -4.58
C TYR A 132 -8.56 -5.48 -5.00
#